data_c9a2754909e5e50d9a1a36dc4cbf3bee
#
_entry.id   c9a2754909e5e50d9a1a36dc4cbf3bee
#
_cell.length_a   1.000
_cell.length_b   1.000
_cell.length_c   1.000
_cell.angle_alpha   90.00
_cell.angle_beta   90.00
_cell.angle_gamma   90.00
#
_symmetry.space_group_name_H-M   'P 1'
#
loop_
_entity.id
_entity.type
_entity.pdbx_description
1 polymer ?
#
loop_
_entity_poly.entity_id
_entity_poly.type
_entity_poly.pdbx_seq_one_letter_code
_entity_poly.pdbx_strand_id
1 'polypeptide(L)'
;ADDFSDDGTWEWMKEIAEKDSNVKIHRNNGPTRLGHTILYDTLVDIATNDIVMIYHADMYSLPGLDDKILKHIKPGVVVSGTRIEPPLHPQGPEKVIMDFGIEPEEFKEQELLNWYNNEYVSTRQTTEGIFAPWAIYKEDFQKIGGHDKLFAPQSKEDSDIFNRFILAG
;
A
#
# COMPACT_ATOMS: atom_id res chain seq x y z
N ALA A 1 -8.30 -5.29 5.89
CA ALA A 1 -9.07 -6.49 5.53
C ALA A 1 -8.35 -7.76 5.99
N ASP A 2 -9.13 -8.77 6.37
CA ASP A 2 -8.67 -10.11 6.70
C ASP A 2 -9.19 -11.12 5.67
N ASP A 3 -8.29 -11.86 5.03
CA ASP A 3 -8.63 -12.84 4.00
C ASP A 3 -8.68 -14.26 4.55
N PHE A 4 -9.55 -14.48 5.55
CA PHE A 4 -9.76 -15.77 6.18
C PHE A 4 -8.53 -16.30 6.93
N SER A 5 -7.92 -15.45 7.76
CA SER A 5 -6.83 -15.86 8.66
C SER A 5 -7.35 -16.68 9.85
N ASP A 6 -6.50 -17.57 10.37
CA ASP A 6 -6.78 -18.46 11.50
C ASP A 6 -5.77 -18.32 12.66
N ASP A 7 -4.97 -17.25 12.61
CA ASP A 7 -3.86 -16.95 13.53
C ASP A 7 -4.18 -15.88 14.59
N GLY A 8 -5.46 -15.46 14.70
CA GLY A 8 -5.89 -14.40 15.61
C GLY A 8 -5.88 -12.99 15.00
N THR A 9 -5.48 -12.82 13.74
CA THR A 9 -5.48 -11.52 13.05
C THR A 9 -6.85 -10.84 13.10
N TRP A 10 -7.93 -11.59 12.85
CA TRP A 10 -9.27 -11.02 12.88
C TRP A 10 -9.71 -10.54 14.27
N GLU A 11 -9.38 -11.28 15.31
CA GLU A 11 -9.64 -10.91 16.69
C GLU A 11 -8.92 -9.63 17.07
N TRP A 12 -7.64 -9.53 16.71
CA TRP A 12 -6.84 -8.31 16.88
C TRP A 12 -7.43 -7.11 16.12
N MET A 13 -7.85 -7.29 14.87
CA MET A 13 -8.47 -6.22 14.07
C MET A 13 -9.76 -5.70 14.73
N LYS A 14 -10.59 -6.58 15.29
CA LYS A 14 -11.80 -6.18 16.01
C LYS A 14 -11.47 -5.30 17.22
N GLU A 15 -10.47 -5.70 18.02
CA GLU A 15 -10.04 -4.92 19.17
C GLU A 15 -9.54 -3.51 18.79
N ILE A 16 -8.87 -3.37 17.67
CA ILE A 16 -8.43 -2.06 17.17
C ILE A 16 -9.64 -1.22 16.73
N ALA A 17 -10.56 -1.81 15.97
CA ALA A 17 -11.75 -1.11 15.50
C ALA A 17 -12.69 -0.67 16.63
N GLU A 18 -12.73 -1.41 17.74
CA GLU A 18 -13.47 -1.01 18.95
C GLU A 18 -12.85 0.21 19.65
N LYS A 19 -11.52 0.37 19.56
CA LYS A 19 -10.77 1.46 20.20
C LYS A 19 -10.70 2.73 19.34
N ASP A 20 -10.78 2.58 18.02
CA ASP A 20 -10.67 3.69 17.06
C ASP A 20 -11.80 3.63 16.02
N SER A 21 -12.72 4.55 16.11
CA SER A 21 -13.87 4.65 15.20
C SER A 21 -13.50 4.96 13.73
N ASN A 22 -12.28 5.43 13.48
CA ASN A 22 -11.77 5.64 12.12
C ASN A 22 -11.35 4.33 11.45
N VAL A 23 -11.09 3.29 12.24
CA VAL A 23 -10.71 1.98 11.73
C VAL A 23 -11.94 1.21 11.28
N LYS A 24 -12.01 0.91 9.98
CA LYS A 24 -13.04 0.06 9.39
C LYS A 24 -12.42 -1.26 8.98
N ILE A 25 -13.07 -2.34 9.33
CA ILE A 25 -12.56 -3.69 9.06
C ILE A 25 -13.51 -4.45 8.15
N HIS A 26 -12.96 -5.33 7.35
CA HIS A 26 -13.67 -6.27 6.51
C HIS A 26 -13.07 -7.67 6.66
N ARG A 27 -13.90 -8.70 6.63
CA ARG A 27 -13.46 -10.09 6.63
C ARG A 27 -14.05 -10.87 5.48
N ASN A 28 -13.20 -11.59 4.78
CA ASN A 28 -13.62 -12.72 3.98
C ASN A 28 -13.94 -13.90 4.91
N ASN A 29 -15.15 -14.42 4.83
CA ASN A 29 -15.60 -15.53 5.68
C ASN A 29 -15.18 -16.92 5.15
N GLY A 30 -14.39 -16.96 4.08
CA GLY A 30 -13.85 -18.18 3.50
C GLY A 30 -14.91 -19.16 2.94
N PRO A 31 -14.53 -20.42 2.72
CA PRO A 31 -13.20 -21.01 2.97
C PRO A 31 -12.13 -20.63 1.92
N THR A 32 -12.53 -20.03 0.80
CA THR A 32 -11.60 -19.64 -0.27
C THR A 32 -11.07 -18.22 -0.01
N ARG A 33 -9.75 -18.04 -0.08
CA ARG A 33 -9.14 -16.72 -0.05
C ARG A 33 -9.45 -15.96 -1.33
N LEU A 34 -9.75 -14.67 -1.19
CA LEU A 34 -10.11 -13.78 -2.30
C LEU A 34 -8.89 -13.10 -2.92
N GLY A 35 -7.84 -12.88 -2.09
CA GLY A 35 -6.60 -12.25 -2.49
C GLY A 35 -6.67 -10.73 -2.61
N HIS A 36 -5.53 -10.15 -2.96
CA HIS A 36 -5.32 -8.70 -2.98
C HIS A 36 -6.28 -7.97 -3.91
N THR A 37 -6.43 -8.47 -5.13
CA THR A 37 -7.27 -7.87 -6.19
C THR A 37 -8.67 -7.53 -5.71
N ILE A 38 -9.33 -8.46 -5.01
CA ILE A 38 -10.71 -8.28 -4.57
C ILE A 38 -10.77 -7.47 -3.27
N LEU A 39 -9.83 -7.72 -2.36
CA LEU A 39 -9.85 -7.06 -1.06
C LEU A 39 -9.48 -5.58 -1.14
N TYR A 40 -8.55 -5.18 -2.01
CA TYR A 40 -8.26 -3.76 -2.23
C TYR A 40 -9.47 -3.01 -2.76
N ASP A 41 -10.18 -3.56 -3.74
CA ASP A 41 -11.40 -2.95 -4.26
C ASP A 41 -12.48 -2.81 -3.16
N THR A 42 -12.65 -3.87 -2.36
CA THR A 42 -13.56 -3.84 -1.21
C THR A 42 -13.18 -2.75 -0.21
N LEU A 43 -11.89 -2.60 0.11
CA LEU A 43 -11.41 -1.57 1.01
C LEU A 43 -11.58 -0.16 0.44
N VAL A 44 -11.35 0.03 -0.85
CA VAL A 44 -11.62 1.30 -1.52
C VAL A 44 -13.12 1.65 -1.44
N ASP A 45 -13.99 0.67 -1.64
CA ASP A 45 -15.44 0.90 -1.59
C ASP A 45 -15.92 1.36 -0.21
N ILE A 46 -15.41 0.75 0.87
CA ILE A 46 -15.78 1.10 2.25
C ILE A 46 -15.06 2.35 2.79
N ALA A 47 -13.97 2.79 2.14
CA ALA A 47 -13.28 4.02 2.50
C ALA A 47 -14.21 5.24 2.32
N THR A 48 -14.13 6.19 3.24
CA THR A 48 -15.02 7.37 3.26
C THR A 48 -14.37 8.65 2.76
N ASN A 49 -13.06 8.66 2.59
CA ASN A 49 -12.33 9.83 2.13
C ASN A 49 -12.19 9.82 0.60
N ASP A 50 -11.96 10.99 0.03
CA ASP A 50 -11.81 11.18 -1.42
C ASP A 50 -10.46 10.64 -1.94
N ILE A 51 -9.47 10.55 -1.09
CA ILE A 51 -8.15 9.98 -1.40
C ILE A 51 -8.03 8.65 -0.70
N VAL A 52 -7.62 7.63 -1.44
CA VAL A 52 -7.34 6.29 -0.94
C VAL A 52 -5.87 5.95 -1.18
N MET A 53 -5.29 5.18 -0.27
CA MET A 53 -3.93 4.65 -0.41
C MET A 53 -3.96 3.13 -0.28
N ILE A 54 -3.45 2.45 -1.29
CA ILE A 54 -3.19 1.00 -1.22
C ILE A 54 -1.91 0.80 -0.43
N TYR A 55 -2.02 0.05 0.65
CA TYR A 55 -0.94 -0.16 1.60
C TYR A 55 -0.90 -1.64 2.01
N HIS A 56 0.26 -2.25 1.95
CA HIS A 56 0.43 -3.66 2.33
C HIS A 56 0.65 -3.79 3.84
N ALA A 57 0.22 -4.91 4.41
CA ALA A 57 0.31 -5.16 5.85
C ALA A 57 1.75 -5.39 6.35
N ASP A 58 2.68 -5.68 5.45
CA ASP A 58 4.10 -5.91 5.70
C ASP A 58 4.97 -4.64 5.53
N MET A 59 4.36 -3.48 5.48
CA MET A 59 5.05 -2.20 5.31
C MET A 59 5.03 -1.37 6.59
N TYR A 60 6.11 -0.64 6.82
CA TYR A 60 6.22 0.37 7.87
C TYR A 60 6.22 1.78 7.27
N SER A 61 5.30 2.63 7.73
CA SER A 61 5.22 4.03 7.28
C SER A 61 6.18 4.92 8.04
N LEU A 62 7.11 5.54 7.33
CA LEU A 62 7.91 6.61 7.91
C LEU A 62 7.04 7.84 8.25
N PRO A 63 7.35 8.57 9.32
CA PRO A 63 6.63 9.77 9.70
C PRO A 63 6.53 10.79 8.55
N GLY A 64 5.33 11.31 8.31
CA GLY A 64 5.06 12.31 7.28
C GLY A 64 4.97 11.76 5.84
N LEU A 65 4.80 10.46 5.67
CA LEU A 65 4.54 9.86 4.35
C LEU A 65 3.25 10.43 3.74
N ASP A 66 2.20 10.50 4.52
CA ASP A 66 0.90 11.07 4.15
C ASP A 66 1.01 12.52 3.69
N ASP A 67 1.68 13.37 4.46
CA ASP A 67 1.93 14.76 4.10
C ASP A 67 2.69 14.90 2.78
N LYS A 68 3.65 14.00 2.51
CA LYS A 68 4.41 14.00 1.26
C LYS A 68 3.55 13.60 0.07
N ILE A 69 2.73 12.56 0.23
CA ILE A 69 1.79 12.11 -0.80
C ILE A 69 0.79 13.23 -1.10
N LEU A 70 0.18 13.83 -0.08
CA LEU A 70 -0.82 14.89 -0.23
C LEU A 70 -0.29 16.14 -0.95
N LYS A 71 1.01 16.41 -0.92
CA LYS A 71 1.62 17.51 -1.68
C LYS A 71 1.64 17.28 -3.19
N HIS A 72 1.59 16.05 -3.63
CA HIS A 72 1.77 15.69 -5.03
C HIS A 72 0.50 15.13 -5.68
N ILE A 73 -0.45 14.65 -4.87
CA ILE A 73 -1.68 14.06 -5.37
C ILE A 73 -2.65 15.11 -5.93
N LYS A 74 -3.25 14.81 -7.06
CA LYS A 74 -4.32 15.59 -7.71
C LYS A 74 -5.16 14.67 -8.59
N PRO A 75 -6.37 15.06 -8.98
CA PRO A 75 -7.19 14.26 -9.91
C PRO A 75 -6.40 13.84 -11.14
N GLY A 76 -6.55 12.59 -11.54
CA GLY A 76 -5.83 11.99 -12.67
C GLY A 76 -4.37 11.63 -12.38
N VAL A 77 -3.90 11.70 -11.14
CA VAL A 77 -2.51 11.37 -10.78
C VAL A 77 -2.44 10.31 -9.70
N VAL A 78 -1.68 9.26 -9.95
CA VAL A 78 -1.29 8.26 -8.95
C VAL A 78 0.07 8.66 -8.37
N VAL A 79 0.19 8.65 -7.05
CA VAL A 79 1.42 9.00 -6.33
C VAL A 79 1.85 7.81 -5.49
N SER A 80 3.08 7.35 -5.64
CA SER A 80 3.66 6.31 -4.79
C SER A 80 4.82 6.82 -3.94
N GLY A 81 5.04 6.19 -2.80
CA GLY A 81 6.20 6.42 -1.96
C GLY A 81 7.42 5.64 -2.45
N THR A 82 8.62 6.20 -2.25
CA THR A 82 9.86 5.45 -2.40
C THR A 82 9.96 4.41 -1.30
N ARG A 83 10.24 3.16 -1.68
CA ARG A 83 10.41 2.07 -0.72
C ARG A 83 11.84 1.99 -0.22
N ILE A 84 12.01 1.60 1.03
CA ILE A 84 13.29 1.20 1.61
C ILE A 84 13.19 -0.30 1.84
N GLU A 85 14.03 -1.08 1.18
CA GLU A 85 13.94 -2.53 1.18
C GLU A 85 15.31 -3.16 1.45
N PRO A 86 15.35 -4.32 2.15
CA PRO A 86 16.55 -5.13 2.19
C PRO A 86 16.90 -5.66 0.78
N PRO A 87 18.14 -6.13 0.55
CA PRO A 87 18.61 -6.54 -0.78
C PRO A 87 18.05 -7.90 -1.25
N LEU A 88 16.74 -8.10 -1.14
CA LEU A 88 16.03 -9.33 -1.53
C LEU A 88 15.63 -9.31 -3.01
N HIS A 89 15.48 -8.14 -3.60
CA HIS A 89 15.04 -7.96 -4.97
C HIS A 89 16.00 -7.08 -5.77
N PRO A 90 16.03 -7.20 -7.10
CA PRO A 90 16.86 -6.33 -7.94
C PRO A 90 16.63 -4.85 -7.65
N GLN A 91 17.69 -4.06 -7.75
CA GLN A 91 17.61 -2.62 -7.58
C GLN A 91 16.75 -1.98 -8.67
N GLY A 92 15.97 -0.98 -8.29
CA GLY A 92 15.13 -0.17 -9.18
C GLY A 92 15.10 1.30 -8.73
N PRO A 93 14.68 2.22 -9.61
CA PRO A 93 14.66 3.64 -9.30
C PRO A 93 13.62 4.01 -8.22
N GLU A 94 12.65 3.13 -7.99
CA GLU A 94 11.52 3.32 -7.05
C GLU A 94 11.87 2.98 -5.61
N LYS A 95 13.12 2.55 -5.34
CA LYS A 95 13.51 2.09 -4.01
C LYS A 95 14.95 2.42 -3.63
N VAL A 96 15.19 2.38 -2.34
CA VAL A 96 16.50 2.47 -1.72
C VAL A 96 16.81 1.13 -1.06
N ILE A 97 17.96 0.54 -1.38
CA ILE A 97 18.39 -0.74 -0.80
C ILE A 97 19.12 -0.45 0.51
N MET A 98 18.47 -0.80 1.61
CA MET A 98 19.01 -0.74 2.97
C MET A 98 18.44 -1.88 3.79
N ASP A 99 19.25 -2.49 4.65
CA ASP A 99 18.83 -3.60 5.49
C ASP A 99 18.59 -3.15 6.93
N PHE A 100 17.32 -3.06 7.28
CA PHE A 100 16.86 -2.80 8.65
C PHE A 100 16.10 -4.00 9.23
N GLY A 101 16.36 -5.20 8.73
CA GLY A 101 15.71 -6.46 9.08
C GLY A 101 14.86 -7.01 7.94
N ILE A 102 14.79 -8.33 7.88
CA ILE A 102 14.00 -9.07 6.87
C ILE A 102 12.70 -9.58 7.50
N GLU A 103 12.78 -10.07 8.73
CA GLU A 103 11.64 -10.55 9.48
C GLU A 103 11.18 -9.49 10.49
N PRO A 104 9.89 -9.49 10.92
CA PRO A 104 9.38 -8.52 11.88
C PRO A 104 10.19 -8.43 13.18
N GLU A 105 10.68 -9.56 13.68
CA GLU A 105 11.47 -9.65 14.90
C GLU A 105 12.88 -9.06 14.79
N GLU A 106 13.37 -8.92 13.55
CA GLU A 106 14.67 -8.33 13.22
C GLU A 106 14.58 -6.84 12.93
N PHE A 107 13.37 -6.27 12.87
CA PHE A 107 13.14 -4.90 12.43
C PHE A 107 13.78 -3.86 13.35
N LYS A 108 14.74 -3.12 12.80
CA LYS A 108 15.55 -2.11 13.50
C LYS A 108 14.97 -0.72 13.33
N GLU A 109 13.77 -0.50 13.86
CA GLU A 109 13.02 0.75 13.72
C GLU A 109 13.87 1.98 14.06
N GLN A 110 14.57 1.96 15.20
CA GLN A 110 15.35 3.11 15.64
C GLN A 110 16.54 3.41 14.72
N GLU A 111 17.19 2.39 14.16
CA GLU A 111 18.27 2.56 13.18
C GLU A 111 17.72 3.16 11.88
N LEU A 112 16.58 2.65 11.40
CA LEU A 112 15.88 3.20 10.23
C LEU A 112 15.53 4.67 10.42
N LEU A 113 14.93 5.04 11.54
CA LEU A 113 14.55 6.43 11.84
C LEU A 113 15.78 7.35 11.94
N ASN A 114 16.85 6.89 12.58
CA ASN A 114 18.10 7.64 12.67
C ASN A 114 18.74 7.86 11.29
N TRP A 115 18.83 6.82 10.49
CA TRP A 115 19.33 6.92 9.12
C TRP A 115 18.48 7.86 8.27
N TYR A 116 17.15 7.70 8.32
CA TYR A 116 16.23 8.53 7.55
C TYR A 116 16.33 10.02 7.89
N ASN A 117 16.46 10.35 9.17
CA ASN A 117 16.51 11.74 9.63
C ASN A 117 17.86 12.41 9.41
N ASN A 118 18.96 11.66 9.41
CA ASN A 118 20.31 12.23 9.44
C ASN A 118 21.11 11.97 8.15
N GLU A 119 20.85 10.89 7.43
CA GLU A 119 21.69 10.45 6.32
C GLU A 119 20.95 10.41 4.98
N TYR A 120 19.64 10.12 5.01
CA TYR A 120 18.87 9.99 3.78
C TYR A 120 18.74 11.32 3.05
N VAL A 121 19.22 11.35 1.81
CA VAL A 121 19.04 12.48 0.90
C VAL A 121 18.09 12.08 -0.21
N SER A 122 16.91 12.69 -0.22
CA SER A 122 15.95 12.49 -1.31
C SER A 122 16.52 12.97 -2.63
N THR A 123 16.49 12.12 -3.63
CA THR A 123 16.91 12.50 -5.00
C THR A 123 15.97 13.51 -5.64
N ARG A 124 14.76 13.70 -5.09
CA ARG A 124 13.68 14.52 -5.66
C ARG A 124 13.32 14.15 -7.10
N GLN A 125 13.66 12.95 -7.52
CA GLN A 125 13.32 12.46 -8.84
C GLN A 125 11.96 11.78 -8.79
N THR A 126 11.13 12.08 -9.77
CA THR A 126 9.98 11.27 -10.11
C THR A 126 10.47 10.12 -10.98
N THR A 127 10.09 8.91 -10.65
CA THR A 127 10.45 7.71 -11.39
C THR A 127 9.22 7.16 -12.10
N GLU A 128 9.44 6.49 -13.21
CA GLU A 128 8.41 5.67 -13.83
C GLU A 128 8.34 4.34 -13.09
N GLY A 129 7.14 3.80 -12.97
CA GLY A 129 6.87 2.57 -12.22
C GLY A 129 6.32 2.88 -10.84
N ILE A 130 5.20 2.29 -10.55
CA ILE A 130 4.43 2.51 -9.33
C ILE A 130 4.28 1.17 -8.65
N PHE A 131 4.57 1.16 -7.34
CA PHE A 131 4.36 0.02 -6.47
C PHE A 131 3.74 0.51 -5.16
N ALA A 132 3.10 -0.38 -4.42
CA ALA A 132 2.62 -0.03 -3.08
C ALA A 132 3.78 0.47 -2.20
N PRO A 133 3.55 1.48 -1.33
CA PRO A 133 2.29 2.18 -1.14
C PRO A 133 2.03 3.21 -2.25
N TRP A 134 0.81 3.26 -2.75
CA TRP A 134 0.41 4.27 -3.74
C TRP A 134 -0.97 4.83 -3.42
N ALA A 135 -1.19 6.10 -3.76
CA ALA A 135 -2.42 6.81 -3.49
C ALA A 135 -3.02 7.42 -4.75
N ILE A 136 -4.33 7.54 -4.76
CA ILE A 136 -5.13 8.05 -5.87
C ILE A 136 -6.43 8.65 -5.35
N TYR A 137 -7.07 9.52 -6.12
CA TYR A 137 -8.46 9.87 -5.85
C TYR A 137 -9.37 8.66 -6.05
N LYS A 138 -10.24 8.41 -5.09
CA LYS A 138 -11.19 7.29 -5.12
C LYS A 138 -12.04 7.29 -6.40
N GLU A 139 -12.47 8.47 -6.84
CA GLU A 139 -13.24 8.62 -8.09
C GLU A 139 -12.45 8.13 -9.31
N ASP A 140 -11.15 8.46 -9.41
CA ASP A 140 -10.31 8.01 -10.51
C ASP A 140 -10.13 6.49 -10.50
N PHE A 141 -9.93 5.90 -9.30
CA PHE A 141 -9.88 4.45 -9.14
C PHE A 141 -11.18 3.77 -9.61
N GLN A 142 -12.32 4.31 -9.20
CA GLN A 142 -13.64 3.77 -9.54
C GLN A 142 -13.98 3.97 -11.03
N LYS A 143 -13.53 5.07 -11.63
CA LYS A 143 -13.74 5.37 -13.04
C LYS A 143 -13.15 4.33 -13.98
N ILE A 144 -12.03 3.72 -13.63
CA ILE A 144 -11.44 2.61 -14.40
C ILE A 144 -11.98 1.25 -14.02
N GLY A 145 -12.88 1.17 -13.02
CA GLY A 145 -13.50 -0.07 -12.55
C GLY A 145 -12.69 -0.87 -11.54
N GLY A 146 -11.70 -0.24 -10.87
CA GLY A 146 -10.83 -0.91 -9.90
C GLY A 146 -9.88 -1.93 -10.54
N HIS A 147 -9.46 -2.94 -9.81
CA HIS A 147 -8.62 -4.02 -10.32
C HIS A 147 -9.40 -4.99 -11.23
N ASP A 148 -8.74 -5.56 -12.22
CA ASP A 148 -9.34 -6.61 -13.02
C ASP A 148 -9.34 -7.94 -12.25
N LYS A 149 -10.53 -8.47 -12.01
CA LYS A 149 -10.74 -9.71 -11.25
C LYS A 149 -10.16 -10.96 -11.92
N LEU A 150 -9.78 -10.88 -13.19
CA LEU A 150 -9.05 -11.96 -13.87
C LEU A 150 -7.67 -12.21 -13.25
N PHE A 151 -7.11 -11.21 -12.55
CA PHE A 151 -5.83 -11.34 -11.85
C PHE A 151 -5.97 -11.84 -10.39
N ALA A 152 -7.19 -12.15 -9.94
CA ALA A 152 -7.39 -12.73 -8.61
C ALA A 152 -6.82 -14.15 -8.52
N PRO A 153 -6.29 -14.57 -7.36
CA PRO A 153 -6.21 -13.83 -6.10
C PRO A 153 -5.11 -12.76 -6.07
N GLN A 154 -4.07 -12.93 -6.87
CA GLN A 154 -2.94 -12.01 -7.06
C GLN A 154 -2.11 -12.47 -8.26
N SER A 155 -1.37 -11.59 -8.83
CA SER A 155 -0.36 -11.74 -9.90
C SER A 155 -0.63 -10.80 -11.07
N LYS A 156 0.26 -9.84 -11.26
CA LYS A 156 0.18 -8.81 -12.32
C LYS A 156 -0.97 -7.78 -12.18
N GLU A 157 -1.76 -7.83 -11.12
CA GLU A 157 -2.82 -6.86 -10.84
C GLU A 157 -2.30 -5.42 -10.78
N ASP A 158 -1.14 -5.19 -10.15
CA ASP A 158 -0.47 -3.88 -10.12
C ASP A 158 -0.11 -3.39 -11.53
N SER A 159 0.54 -4.25 -12.31
CA SER A 159 0.93 -3.90 -13.68
C SER A 159 -0.27 -3.61 -14.57
N ASP A 160 -1.36 -4.36 -14.40
CA ASP A 160 -2.60 -4.16 -15.13
C ASP A 160 -3.24 -2.82 -14.77
N ILE A 161 -3.45 -2.55 -13.47
CA ILE A 161 -4.15 -1.35 -13.05
C ILE A 161 -3.38 -0.08 -13.45
N PHE A 162 -2.05 -0.07 -13.34
CA PHE A 162 -1.25 1.09 -13.75
C PHE A 162 -1.28 1.31 -15.26
N ASN A 163 -1.24 0.25 -16.06
CA ASN A 163 -1.43 0.36 -17.51
C ASN A 163 -2.80 0.92 -17.84
N ARG A 164 -3.85 0.52 -17.16
CA ARG A 164 -5.21 1.05 -17.37
C ARG A 164 -5.33 2.52 -16.97
N PHE A 165 -4.66 2.95 -15.90
CA PHE A 165 -4.58 4.38 -15.56
C PHE A 165 -3.90 5.19 -16.68
N ILE A 166 -2.76 4.71 -17.20
CA ILE A 166 -2.05 5.38 -18.31
C ILE A 166 -2.95 5.46 -19.56
N LEU A 167 -3.67 4.39 -19.87
CA LEU A 167 -4.56 4.35 -21.04
C LEU A 167 -5.82 5.23 -20.88
N ALA A 168 -6.23 5.47 -19.64
CA ALA A 168 -7.38 6.33 -19.36
C ALA A 168 -7.06 7.84 -19.37
N GLY A 169 -5.76 8.21 -19.43
CA GLY A 169 -5.28 9.61 -19.45
C GLY A 169 -5.17 10.18 -18.08
#